data_9bd22e9c34ff5e74baa0c874767991b6
#
_entry.id   9bd22e9c34ff5e74baa0c874767991b6
#
_cell.length_a   1.000
_cell.length_b   1.000
_cell.length_c   1.000
_cell.angle_alpha   90.00
_cell.angle_beta   90.00
_cell.angle_gamma   90.00
#
_symmetry.space_group_name_H-M   'P 1'
#
loop_
_entity.id
_entity.type
_entity.pdbx_description
1 polymer ?
#
loop_
_entity_poly.entity_id
_entity_poly.type
_entity_poly.pdbx_seq_one_letter_code
_entity_poly.pdbx_strand_id
1 'polypeptide(L)'
;CLDRLPVLDFRPYKIGQNIMKGMSIPEGAKPSVYESVFILEKNGEKKEFTLDNYPDSTWTFVDTHTILKEKGYEPSIHDFSMMDMSTGDDITEDVLTDMGYTFLLVAHRIEEADDSNIDLINEIYDYSVEHGYRFYCLTSSPEEQIELWKDKTGAEYPFCQMDDITLKTMIRSNPGLMLIKNGTILNKWSDEDIPDEYVLTDKLENLELGQQKVRSDVHTIGYVFLWFVIPLLLVLGVDILIVRRRERKNEKRKQQQEVKE
;
A
#
# COMPACT_ATOMS: atom_id res chain seq x y z
N CYS A 1 5.98 -15.12 -2.69
CA CYS A 1 5.15 -14.04 -3.22
C CYS A 1 3.89 -13.97 -2.39
N LEU A 2 3.41 -12.75 -2.14
CA LEU A 2 2.20 -12.56 -1.34
C LEU A 2 1.06 -12.31 -2.34
N ASP A 3 0.41 -13.39 -2.76
CA ASP A 3 -0.65 -13.34 -3.76
C ASP A 3 -1.97 -12.81 -3.19
N ARG A 4 -2.03 -12.56 -1.87
CA ARG A 4 -3.19 -12.01 -1.16
C ARG A 4 -2.90 -10.70 -0.46
N LEU A 5 -3.95 -9.90 -0.30
CA LEU A 5 -3.87 -8.66 0.48
C LEU A 5 -3.58 -8.96 1.96
N PRO A 6 -2.81 -8.10 2.65
CA PRO A 6 -2.55 -8.27 4.07
C PRO A 6 -3.84 -8.08 4.89
N VAL A 7 -3.98 -8.84 5.97
CA VAL A 7 -5.11 -8.72 6.91
C VAL A 7 -5.14 -7.33 7.56
N LEU A 8 -3.96 -6.76 7.85
CA LEU A 8 -3.78 -5.40 8.32
C LEU A 8 -2.88 -4.67 7.32
N ASP A 9 -3.40 -3.61 6.71
CA ASP A 9 -2.64 -2.78 5.76
C ASP A 9 -2.23 -1.48 6.44
N PHE A 10 -0.92 -1.34 6.72
CA PHE A 10 -0.31 -0.15 7.31
C PHE A 10 0.25 0.82 6.26
N ARG A 11 0.10 0.50 4.97
CA ARG A 11 0.61 1.31 3.87
C ARG A 11 -0.25 2.56 3.66
N PRO A 12 0.31 3.59 3.02
CA PRO A 12 -0.42 4.83 2.72
C PRO A 12 -1.68 4.62 1.88
N TYR A 13 -1.68 3.58 1.04
CA TYR A 13 -2.77 3.25 0.10
C TYR A 13 -3.76 2.20 0.65
N LYS A 14 -4.07 2.25 1.94
CA LYS A 14 -5.08 1.37 2.54
C LYS A 14 -6.50 1.78 2.17
N ILE A 15 -7.44 0.83 2.25
CA ILE A 15 -8.87 1.10 2.04
C ILE A 15 -9.34 2.19 3.00
N GLY A 16 -10.10 3.15 2.48
CA GLY A 16 -10.58 4.34 3.18
C GLY A 16 -9.61 5.52 3.18
N GLN A 17 -8.38 5.36 2.72
CA GLN A 17 -7.44 6.47 2.57
C GLN A 17 -7.79 7.28 1.32
N ASN A 18 -7.75 8.62 1.45
CA ASN A 18 -7.84 9.51 0.32
C ASN A 18 -6.43 9.89 -0.15
N ILE A 19 -6.11 9.60 -1.41
CA ILE A 19 -4.79 9.78 -2.01
C ILE A 19 -4.39 11.27 -2.00
N MET A 20 -5.27 12.17 -2.45
CA MET A 20 -5.01 13.61 -2.46
C MET A 20 -4.69 14.16 -1.07
N LYS A 21 -5.45 13.74 -0.04
CA LYS A 21 -5.16 14.11 1.35
C LYS A 21 -3.84 13.53 1.84
N GLY A 22 -3.51 12.32 1.40
CA GLY A 22 -2.23 11.69 1.70
C GLY A 22 -1.02 12.42 1.11
N MET A 23 -1.20 13.08 -0.04
CA MET A 23 -0.18 13.89 -0.74
C MET A 23 -0.08 15.32 -0.18
N SER A 24 -1.12 15.82 0.48
CA SER A 24 -1.19 17.21 0.93
C SER A 24 -0.54 17.40 2.30
N ILE A 25 -0.03 18.62 2.51
CA ILE A 25 0.40 19.10 3.83
C ILE A 25 -0.83 19.72 4.51
N PRO A 26 -1.27 19.22 5.69
CA PRO A 26 -2.43 19.78 6.39
C PRO A 26 -2.24 21.27 6.74
N GLU A 27 -3.34 22.02 6.79
CA GLU A 27 -3.30 23.42 7.23
C GLU A 27 -2.66 23.55 8.62
N GLY A 28 -1.67 24.45 8.74
CA GLY A 28 -0.93 24.70 9.98
C GLY A 28 0.25 23.75 10.25
N ALA A 29 0.43 22.68 9.48
CA ALA A 29 1.64 21.88 9.54
C ALA A 29 2.78 22.55 8.75
N LYS A 30 3.97 22.58 9.35
CA LYS A 30 5.16 23.10 8.67
C LYS A 30 5.79 21.97 7.85
N PRO A 31 6.17 22.21 6.58
CA PRO A 31 6.92 21.26 5.80
C PRO A 31 8.32 21.05 6.40
N SER A 32 8.93 19.90 6.09
CA SER A 32 10.34 19.67 6.38
C SER A 32 11.22 20.67 5.60
N VAL A 33 12.21 21.23 6.26
CA VAL A 33 13.16 22.17 5.65
C VAL A 33 14.44 21.43 5.33
N TYR A 34 14.80 21.46 4.08
CA TYR A 34 16.03 20.85 3.56
C TYR A 34 17.02 21.93 3.15
N GLU A 35 18.32 21.66 3.35
CA GLU A 35 19.41 22.53 2.93
C GLU A 35 20.32 21.77 1.98
N SER A 36 20.62 22.39 0.83
CA SER A 36 21.56 21.83 -0.13
C SER A 36 23.00 22.13 0.32
N VAL A 37 23.80 21.08 0.45
CA VAL A 37 25.22 21.15 0.77
C VAL A 37 26.02 20.79 -0.46
N PHE A 38 26.93 21.66 -0.83
CA PHE A 38 27.79 21.53 -2.01
C PHE A 38 29.18 21.11 -1.57
N ILE A 39 29.70 20.05 -2.16
CA ILE A 39 31.08 19.60 -1.95
C ILE A 39 31.91 20.24 -3.07
N LEU A 40 32.80 21.13 -2.68
CA LEU A 40 33.71 21.79 -3.59
C LEU A 40 35.16 21.43 -3.24
N GLU A 41 36.01 21.45 -4.28
CA GLU A 41 37.43 21.11 -4.16
C GLU A 41 38.31 22.30 -4.62
N LYS A 42 39.37 22.55 -3.85
CA LYS A 42 40.42 23.50 -4.17
C LYS A 42 41.76 22.94 -3.71
N ASN A 43 42.72 22.86 -4.61
CA ASN A 43 44.11 22.36 -4.33
C ASN A 43 44.09 20.92 -3.73
N GLY A 44 43.16 20.07 -4.13
CA GLY A 44 43.06 18.70 -3.59
C GLY A 44 42.34 18.58 -2.23
N GLU A 45 41.86 19.68 -1.65
CA GLU A 45 41.11 19.70 -0.39
C GLU A 45 39.62 19.87 -0.71
N LYS A 46 38.76 18.94 -0.22
CA LYS A 46 37.31 18.99 -0.34
C LYS A 46 36.68 19.63 0.88
N LYS A 47 35.75 20.54 0.70
CA LYS A 47 34.99 21.18 1.76
C LYS A 47 33.50 21.25 1.40
N GLU A 48 32.67 21.24 2.44
CA GLU A 48 31.23 21.42 2.33
C GLU A 48 30.85 22.90 2.48
N PHE A 49 29.94 23.33 1.63
CA PHE A 49 29.42 24.69 1.60
C PHE A 49 27.89 24.65 1.47
N THR A 50 27.23 25.64 2.06
CA THR A 50 25.79 25.89 1.84
C THR A 50 25.62 27.05 0.90
N LEU A 51 24.38 27.36 0.48
CA LEU A 51 24.10 28.52 -0.35
C LEU A 51 24.52 29.84 0.33
N ASP A 52 24.39 29.92 1.66
CA ASP A 52 24.70 31.13 2.42
C ASP A 52 26.21 31.41 2.50
N ASN A 53 27.04 30.39 2.37
CA ASN A 53 28.50 30.50 2.46
C ASN A 53 29.20 29.96 1.22
N TYR A 54 28.51 29.97 0.06
CA TYR A 54 29.07 29.47 -1.20
C TYR A 54 30.30 30.31 -1.59
N PRO A 55 31.44 29.66 -1.86
CA PRO A 55 32.68 30.37 -2.11
C PRO A 55 32.75 30.99 -3.52
N ASP A 56 33.86 31.67 -3.79
CA ASP A 56 34.16 32.28 -5.09
C ASP A 56 34.47 31.21 -6.16
N SER A 57 34.65 31.68 -7.41
CA SER A 57 34.91 30.86 -8.61
C SER A 57 36.24 30.09 -8.59
N THR A 58 37.02 30.18 -7.52
CA THR A 58 38.30 29.44 -7.39
C THR A 58 38.12 28.00 -6.90
N TRP A 59 36.93 27.63 -6.51
CA TRP A 59 36.54 26.27 -6.10
C TRP A 59 35.86 25.54 -7.24
N THR A 60 36.17 24.25 -7.40
CA THR A 60 35.54 23.39 -8.42
C THR A 60 34.45 22.53 -7.78
N PHE A 61 33.29 22.48 -8.41
CA PHE A 61 32.19 21.63 -7.95
C PHE A 61 32.55 20.14 -8.09
N VAL A 62 32.27 19.36 -7.04
CA VAL A 62 32.50 17.91 -7.02
C VAL A 62 31.17 17.18 -6.89
N ASP A 63 30.32 17.55 -5.91
CA ASP A 63 29.08 16.85 -5.62
C ASP A 63 28.12 17.76 -4.82
N THR A 64 26.87 17.34 -4.72
CA THR A 64 25.88 17.98 -3.85
C THR A 64 25.04 16.92 -3.17
N HIS A 65 24.72 17.16 -1.90
CA HIS A 65 23.73 16.37 -1.17
C HIS A 65 22.80 17.28 -0.37
N THR A 66 21.64 16.74 0.01
CA THR A 66 20.64 17.48 0.77
C THR A 66 20.62 16.98 2.21
N ILE A 67 20.69 17.88 3.17
CA ILE A 67 20.55 17.56 4.60
C ILE A 67 19.21 18.09 5.13
N LEU A 68 18.59 17.33 6.03
CA LEU A 68 17.37 17.76 6.73
C LEU A 68 17.76 18.74 7.84
N LYS A 69 17.36 20.02 7.70
CA LYS A 69 17.64 21.09 8.67
C LYS A 69 16.60 21.14 9.79
N GLU A 70 15.33 21.04 9.41
CA GLU A 70 14.21 20.99 10.35
C GLU A 70 13.24 19.91 9.89
N LYS A 71 12.91 18.98 10.79
CA LYS A 71 11.90 17.96 10.51
C LYS A 71 10.53 18.56 10.70
N GLY A 72 9.78 18.65 9.62
CA GLY A 72 8.37 19.05 9.61
C GLY A 72 7.44 17.88 9.32
N TYR A 73 6.25 18.20 8.84
CA TYR A 73 5.30 17.21 8.34
C TYR A 73 5.74 16.71 6.97
N GLU A 74 5.78 15.40 6.82
CA GLU A 74 5.99 14.73 5.55
C GLU A 74 4.68 14.07 5.12
N PRO A 75 4.17 14.33 3.91
CA PRO A 75 3.01 13.63 3.38
C PRO A 75 3.21 12.12 3.43
N SER A 76 2.14 11.37 3.67
CA SER A 76 2.22 9.91 3.71
C SER A 76 2.32 9.28 2.32
N ILE A 77 1.96 10.03 1.29
CA ILE A 77 2.02 9.64 -0.12
C ILE A 77 2.92 10.66 -0.83
N HIS A 78 3.99 10.14 -1.42
CA HIS A 78 4.92 10.87 -2.26
C HIS A 78 4.81 10.36 -3.69
N ASP A 79 5.12 11.21 -4.66
CA ASP A 79 5.36 10.86 -6.07
C ASP A 79 4.22 10.07 -6.76
N PHE A 80 2.97 10.26 -6.32
CA PHE A 80 1.83 9.70 -7.03
C PHE A 80 1.53 10.56 -8.26
N SER A 81 1.88 10.05 -9.43
CA SER A 81 1.65 10.71 -10.72
C SER A 81 1.24 9.68 -11.77
N MET A 82 0.16 9.95 -12.49
CA MET A 82 -0.41 9.12 -13.55
C MET A 82 -0.19 9.82 -14.90
N MET A 83 0.80 9.36 -15.65
CA MET A 83 1.07 9.87 -16.99
C MET A 83 0.36 9.01 -18.03
N ASP A 84 -0.65 9.55 -18.71
CA ASP A 84 -1.34 8.85 -19.80
C ASP A 84 -0.34 8.58 -20.95
N MET A 85 -0.15 7.31 -21.29
CA MET A 85 0.84 6.92 -22.28
C MET A 85 0.43 7.24 -23.72
N SER A 86 -0.86 7.46 -23.97
CA SER A 86 -1.37 7.80 -25.30
C SER A 86 -1.21 9.29 -25.64
N THR A 87 -1.35 10.17 -24.63
CA THR A 87 -1.27 11.63 -24.81
C THR A 87 0.02 12.21 -24.26
N GLY A 88 0.66 11.57 -23.28
CA GLY A 88 1.80 12.07 -22.52
C GLY A 88 1.42 13.08 -21.44
N ASP A 89 0.13 13.25 -21.14
CA ASP A 89 -0.36 14.20 -20.15
C ASP A 89 -0.38 13.60 -18.74
N ASP A 90 -0.15 14.43 -17.74
CA ASP A 90 -0.41 14.06 -16.33
C ASP A 90 -1.91 14.20 -16.03
N ILE A 91 -2.59 13.07 -15.85
CA ILE A 91 -4.03 13.00 -15.56
C ILE A 91 -4.33 12.79 -14.08
N THR A 92 -3.33 12.90 -13.20
CA THR A 92 -3.43 12.63 -11.77
C THR A 92 -4.57 13.39 -11.10
N GLU A 93 -4.60 14.71 -11.25
CA GLU A 93 -5.59 15.57 -10.62
C GLU A 93 -6.99 15.27 -11.17
N ASP A 94 -7.12 15.10 -12.48
CA ASP A 94 -8.40 14.80 -13.14
C ASP A 94 -9.00 13.48 -12.64
N VAL A 95 -8.18 12.44 -12.46
CA VAL A 95 -8.63 11.14 -11.95
C VAL A 95 -8.94 11.21 -10.45
N LEU A 96 -8.11 11.86 -9.65
CA LEU A 96 -8.30 11.90 -8.19
C LEU A 96 -9.42 12.84 -7.73
N THR A 97 -9.82 13.82 -8.55
CA THR A 97 -10.95 14.72 -8.25
C THR A 97 -12.26 14.27 -8.85
N ASP A 98 -12.25 13.23 -9.69
CA ASP A 98 -13.46 12.68 -10.30
C ASP A 98 -14.42 12.14 -9.24
N MET A 99 -15.68 12.61 -9.29
CA MET A 99 -16.76 12.17 -8.39
C MET A 99 -17.35 10.80 -8.79
N GLY A 100 -16.99 10.29 -9.97
CA GLY A 100 -17.33 8.95 -10.45
C GLY A 100 -16.45 7.87 -9.83
N TYR A 101 -16.69 6.64 -10.26
CA TYR A 101 -15.84 5.50 -9.91
C TYR A 101 -14.72 5.34 -10.94
N THR A 102 -13.55 5.02 -10.45
CA THR A 102 -12.39 4.68 -11.29
C THR A 102 -11.79 3.36 -10.83
N PHE A 103 -11.65 2.41 -11.73
CA PHE A 103 -10.86 1.22 -11.54
C PHE A 103 -9.40 1.50 -11.90
N LEU A 104 -8.50 1.05 -11.04
CA LEU A 104 -7.06 1.11 -11.26
C LEU A 104 -6.50 -0.31 -11.22
N LEU A 105 -6.16 -0.87 -12.38
CA LEU A 105 -5.40 -2.10 -12.49
C LEU A 105 -3.93 -1.76 -12.26
N VAL A 106 -3.33 -2.30 -11.23
CA VAL A 106 -1.94 -2.03 -10.85
C VAL A 106 -1.08 -3.22 -11.25
N ALA A 107 -0.32 -3.05 -12.32
CA ALA A 107 0.63 -4.04 -12.83
C ALA A 107 2.02 -3.42 -12.83
N HIS A 108 2.73 -3.45 -11.68
CA HIS A 108 3.99 -2.74 -11.52
C HIS A 108 5.04 -3.12 -12.59
N ARG A 109 5.05 -4.38 -13.02
CA ARG A 109 5.77 -4.87 -14.20
C ARG A 109 4.85 -5.79 -14.98
N ILE A 110 4.42 -5.32 -16.14
CA ILE A 110 3.41 -6.02 -16.92
C ILE A 110 3.95 -7.32 -17.52
N GLU A 111 5.24 -7.37 -17.82
CA GLU A 111 5.94 -8.56 -18.31
C GLU A 111 6.07 -9.68 -17.25
N GLU A 112 5.89 -9.34 -15.99
CA GLU A 112 5.92 -10.27 -14.85
C GLU A 112 4.52 -10.49 -14.26
N ALA A 113 3.48 -9.87 -14.84
CA ALA A 113 2.12 -9.95 -14.32
C ALA A 113 1.51 -11.35 -14.60
N ASP A 114 0.74 -11.85 -13.64
CA ASP A 114 -0.04 -13.06 -13.80
C ASP A 114 -1.23 -12.77 -14.72
N ASP A 115 -1.43 -13.58 -15.75
CA ASP A 115 -2.52 -13.46 -16.71
C ASP A 115 -3.62 -14.51 -16.51
N SER A 116 -3.55 -15.28 -15.44
CA SER A 116 -4.51 -16.36 -15.16
C SER A 116 -5.96 -15.86 -15.06
N ASN A 117 -6.14 -14.64 -14.55
CA ASN A 117 -7.45 -14.00 -14.33
C ASN A 117 -7.74 -12.86 -15.31
N ILE A 118 -7.06 -12.85 -16.46
CA ILE A 118 -7.17 -11.75 -17.41
C ILE A 118 -8.59 -11.58 -17.97
N ASP A 119 -9.32 -12.68 -18.16
CA ASP A 119 -10.70 -12.64 -18.63
C ASP A 119 -11.60 -11.86 -17.66
N LEU A 120 -11.43 -12.07 -16.33
CA LEU A 120 -12.16 -11.29 -15.31
C LEU A 120 -11.79 -9.81 -15.35
N ILE A 121 -10.52 -9.48 -15.60
CA ILE A 121 -10.07 -8.09 -15.72
C ILE A 121 -10.70 -7.41 -16.94
N ASN A 122 -10.76 -8.10 -18.08
CA ASN A 122 -11.38 -7.59 -19.28
C ASN A 122 -12.90 -7.43 -19.09
N GLU A 123 -13.58 -8.37 -18.42
CA GLU A 123 -15.00 -8.24 -18.06
C GLU A 123 -15.26 -7.01 -17.15
N ILE A 124 -14.38 -6.72 -16.19
CA ILE A 124 -14.50 -5.51 -15.36
C ILE A 124 -14.27 -4.25 -16.19
N TYR A 125 -13.37 -4.30 -17.18
CA TYR A 125 -13.20 -3.19 -18.12
C TYR A 125 -14.47 -2.96 -18.94
N ASP A 126 -15.05 -4.00 -19.53
CA ASP A 126 -16.30 -3.92 -20.29
C ASP A 126 -17.44 -3.38 -19.42
N TYR A 127 -17.59 -3.89 -18.20
CA TYR A 127 -18.54 -3.37 -17.22
C TYR A 127 -18.30 -1.88 -16.92
N SER A 128 -17.05 -1.45 -16.82
CA SER A 128 -16.72 -0.04 -16.56
C SER A 128 -17.14 0.86 -17.74
N VAL A 129 -16.93 0.41 -18.97
CA VAL A 129 -17.34 1.10 -20.19
C VAL A 129 -18.86 1.19 -20.28
N GLU A 130 -19.59 0.09 -20.03
CA GLU A 130 -21.05 0.04 -20.06
C GLU A 130 -21.68 1.02 -19.06
N HIS A 131 -21.08 1.18 -17.87
CA HIS A 131 -21.62 2.03 -16.81
C HIS A 131 -21.03 3.45 -16.79
N GLY A 132 -20.10 3.75 -17.70
CA GLY A 132 -19.44 5.05 -17.79
C GLY A 132 -18.46 5.33 -16.65
N TYR A 133 -17.88 4.28 -16.07
CA TYR A 133 -16.79 4.39 -15.11
C TYR A 133 -15.44 4.48 -15.82
N ARG A 134 -14.47 5.08 -15.17
CA ARG A 134 -13.10 5.13 -15.69
C ARG A 134 -12.35 3.86 -15.32
N PHE A 135 -11.44 3.46 -16.21
CA PHE A 135 -10.54 2.33 -16.00
C PHE A 135 -9.16 2.68 -16.53
N TYR A 136 -8.11 2.44 -15.76
CA TYR A 136 -6.72 2.65 -16.16
C TYR A 136 -5.83 1.51 -15.66
N CYS A 137 -4.90 1.06 -16.50
CA CYS A 137 -3.82 0.19 -16.08
C CYS A 137 -2.57 1.01 -15.75
N LEU A 138 -2.09 0.90 -14.53
CA LEU A 138 -0.91 1.59 -14.01
C LEU A 138 0.29 0.66 -14.07
N THR A 139 1.35 1.05 -14.76
CA THR A 139 2.55 0.24 -14.91
C THR A 139 3.82 1.08 -14.97
N SER A 140 4.95 0.48 -14.62
CA SER A 140 6.29 1.06 -14.86
C SER A 140 6.97 0.50 -16.10
N SER A 141 6.31 -0.44 -16.80
CA SER A 141 6.88 -1.11 -17.97
C SER A 141 6.92 -0.21 -19.19
N PRO A 142 7.89 -0.41 -20.09
CA PRO A 142 7.97 0.33 -21.34
C PRO A 142 6.86 -0.08 -22.32
N GLU A 143 6.60 0.78 -23.29
CA GLU A 143 5.56 0.61 -24.32
C GLU A 143 5.64 -0.74 -25.05
N GLU A 144 6.87 -1.21 -25.36
CA GLU A 144 7.06 -2.51 -26.01
C GLU A 144 6.43 -3.68 -25.23
N GLN A 145 6.57 -3.67 -23.91
CA GLN A 145 5.99 -4.72 -23.05
C GLN A 145 4.47 -4.60 -22.95
N ILE A 146 3.95 -3.38 -23.01
CA ILE A 146 2.52 -3.12 -23.01
C ILE A 146 1.88 -3.63 -24.31
N GLU A 147 2.50 -3.42 -25.46
CA GLU A 147 2.00 -3.95 -26.74
C GLU A 147 1.99 -5.49 -26.74
N LEU A 148 3.05 -6.14 -26.23
CA LEU A 148 3.08 -7.60 -26.06
C LEU A 148 1.97 -8.09 -25.13
N TRP A 149 1.67 -7.33 -24.07
CA TRP A 149 0.56 -7.65 -23.17
C TRP A 149 -0.78 -7.55 -23.87
N LYS A 150 -1.05 -6.46 -24.59
CA LYS A 150 -2.27 -6.28 -25.37
C LYS A 150 -2.48 -7.41 -26.39
N ASP A 151 -1.43 -7.76 -27.12
CA ASP A 151 -1.47 -8.85 -28.10
C ASP A 151 -1.80 -10.21 -27.45
N LYS A 152 -1.26 -10.45 -26.25
CA LYS A 152 -1.45 -11.71 -25.51
C LYS A 152 -2.82 -11.81 -24.86
N THR A 153 -3.32 -10.70 -24.31
CA THR A 153 -4.46 -10.69 -23.38
C THR A 153 -5.73 -10.08 -23.97
N GLY A 154 -5.63 -9.41 -25.12
CA GLY A 154 -6.74 -8.65 -25.69
C GLY A 154 -7.10 -7.39 -24.89
N ALA A 155 -6.19 -6.87 -24.08
CA ALA A 155 -6.43 -5.68 -23.25
C ALA A 155 -6.69 -4.43 -24.10
N GLU A 156 -7.85 -3.79 -23.91
CA GLU A 156 -8.26 -2.56 -24.61
C GLU A 156 -8.27 -1.33 -23.70
N TYR A 157 -8.02 -1.52 -22.41
CA TYR A 157 -8.00 -0.42 -21.44
C TYR A 157 -6.79 0.51 -21.61
N PRO A 158 -6.92 1.81 -21.24
CA PRO A 158 -5.83 2.77 -21.32
C PRO A 158 -4.74 2.49 -20.27
N PHE A 159 -3.49 2.79 -20.66
CA PHE A 159 -2.31 2.59 -19.82
C PHE A 159 -1.74 3.92 -19.35
N CYS A 160 -1.33 3.97 -18.08
CA CYS A 160 -0.63 5.10 -17.49
C CYS A 160 0.73 4.66 -16.94
N GLN A 161 1.75 5.45 -17.27
CA GLN A 161 3.08 5.30 -16.68
C GLN A 161 3.09 5.80 -15.25
N MET A 162 3.67 5.02 -14.34
CA MET A 162 3.84 5.38 -12.94
C MET A 162 5.13 4.77 -12.37
N ASP A 163 5.63 5.36 -11.28
CA ASP A 163 6.82 4.87 -10.57
C ASP A 163 6.64 3.46 -9.99
N ASP A 164 7.61 2.57 -10.22
CA ASP A 164 7.61 1.17 -9.78
C ASP A 164 7.49 1.02 -8.25
N ILE A 165 8.18 1.87 -7.48
CA ILE A 165 8.16 1.83 -6.01
C ILE A 165 6.77 2.21 -5.50
N THR A 166 6.16 3.23 -6.10
CA THR A 166 4.80 3.69 -5.80
C THR A 166 3.79 2.58 -6.08
N LEU A 167 3.85 1.94 -7.25
CA LEU A 167 2.96 0.82 -7.62
C LEU A 167 3.06 -0.34 -6.63
N LYS A 168 4.27 -0.77 -6.26
CA LYS A 168 4.52 -1.83 -5.26
C LYS A 168 4.03 -1.45 -3.85
N THR A 169 3.99 -0.14 -3.55
CA THR A 169 3.44 0.37 -2.29
C THR A 169 1.92 0.36 -2.31
N MET A 170 1.29 0.60 -3.46
CA MET A 170 -0.16 0.56 -3.64
C MET A 170 -0.70 -0.84 -3.43
N ILE A 171 -0.16 -1.82 -4.15
CA ILE A 171 -0.58 -3.22 -4.05
C ILE A 171 0.62 -4.14 -4.29
N ARG A 172 0.62 -5.32 -3.66
CA ARG A 172 1.73 -6.29 -3.80
C ARG A 172 1.49 -7.32 -4.89
N SER A 173 0.24 -7.59 -5.19
CA SER A 173 -0.16 -8.47 -6.27
C SER A 173 0.25 -7.87 -7.61
N ASN A 174 0.61 -8.68 -8.57
CA ASN A 174 0.96 -8.25 -9.92
C ASN A 174 0.29 -9.18 -10.96
N PRO A 175 -0.91 -8.78 -11.47
CA PRO A 175 -1.61 -7.53 -11.22
C PRO A 175 -2.39 -7.51 -9.91
N GLY A 176 -2.94 -6.35 -9.57
CA GLY A 176 -3.96 -6.20 -8.54
C GLY A 176 -4.91 -5.07 -8.94
N LEU A 177 -6.13 -5.11 -8.43
CA LEU A 177 -7.18 -4.16 -8.77
C LEU A 177 -7.53 -3.26 -7.59
N MET A 178 -7.76 -1.98 -7.86
CA MET A 178 -8.24 -1.00 -6.89
C MET A 178 -9.47 -0.28 -7.45
N LEU A 179 -10.41 0.04 -6.57
CA LEU A 179 -11.53 0.91 -6.88
C LEU A 179 -11.42 2.18 -6.07
N ILE A 180 -11.43 3.33 -6.74
CA ILE A 180 -11.39 4.64 -6.12
C ILE A 180 -12.60 5.48 -6.51
N LYS A 181 -12.94 6.45 -5.65
CA LYS A 181 -13.93 7.49 -5.92
C LYS A 181 -13.51 8.78 -5.24
N ASN A 182 -13.44 9.87 -5.99
CA ASN A 182 -12.97 11.17 -5.47
C ASN A 182 -11.64 11.02 -4.69
N GLY A 183 -10.68 10.31 -5.28
CA GLY A 183 -9.38 10.03 -4.70
C GLY A 183 -9.38 9.12 -3.46
N THR A 184 -10.56 8.65 -3.01
CA THR A 184 -10.66 7.74 -1.86
C THR A 184 -10.68 6.29 -2.33
N ILE A 185 -9.82 5.47 -1.74
CA ILE A 185 -9.73 4.03 -2.02
C ILE A 185 -10.91 3.33 -1.34
N LEU A 186 -11.83 2.80 -2.14
CA LEU A 186 -13.03 2.09 -1.66
C LEU A 186 -12.73 0.61 -1.41
N ASN A 187 -12.09 -0.03 -2.38
CA ASN A 187 -11.76 -1.45 -2.34
C ASN A 187 -10.42 -1.73 -3.03
N LYS A 188 -9.85 -2.89 -2.67
CA LYS A 188 -8.64 -3.46 -3.29
C LYS A 188 -8.80 -4.97 -3.38
N TRP A 189 -8.30 -5.55 -4.46
CA TRP A 189 -8.29 -7.00 -4.69
C TRP A 189 -6.92 -7.42 -5.19
N SER A 190 -6.43 -8.51 -4.66
CA SER A 190 -5.30 -9.23 -5.26
C SER A 190 -5.76 -9.93 -6.54
N ASP A 191 -4.83 -10.41 -7.34
CA ASP A 191 -5.16 -11.17 -8.54
C ASP A 191 -6.09 -12.37 -8.26
N GLU A 192 -5.86 -13.11 -7.19
CA GLU A 192 -6.70 -14.25 -6.78
C GLU A 192 -8.11 -13.87 -6.28
N ASP A 193 -8.33 -12.60 -5.89
CA ASP A 193 -9.58 -12.14 -5.28
C ASP A 193 -10.35 -11.18 -6.20
N ILE A 194 -9.98 -11.07 -7.47
CA ILE A 194 -10.67 -10.20 -8.46
C ILE A 194 -12.15 -10.61 -8.54
N PRO A 195 -13.09 -9.64 -8.44
CA PRO A 195 -14.52 -9.93 -8.52
C PRO A 195 -14.91 -10.48 -9.90
N ASP A 196 -15.77 -11.48 -9.91
CA ASP A 196 -16.34 -12.07 -11.10
C ASP A 196 -17.62 -11.34 -11.57
N GLU A 197 -18.13 -11.70 -12.75
CA GLU A 197 -19.34 -11.14 -13.34
C GLU A 197 -20.59 -11.28 -12.46
N TYR A 198 -20.65 -12.33 -11.62
CA TYR A 198 -21.79 -12.58 -10.74
C TYR A 198 -21.96 -11.55 -9.64
N VAL A 199 -20.90 -10.80 -9.34
CA VAL A 199 -20.92 -9.72 -8.35
C VAL A 199 -21.18 -8.35 -8.99
N LEU A 200 -20.98 -8.22 -10.30
CA LEU A 200 -21.14 -6.99 -11.10
C LEU A 200 -22.54 -6.90 -11.76
N THR A 201 -23.59 -7.17 -10.99
CA THR A 201 -24.96 -7.33 -11.50
C THR A 201 -25.75 -6.03 -11.63
N ASP A 202 -25.25 -4.93 -11.10
CA ASP A 202 -25.91 -3.60 -11.10
C ASP A 202 -24.83 -2.51 -11.05
N LYS A 203 -25.24 -1.25 -11.03
CA LYS A 203 -24.32 -0.11 -10.84
C LYS A 203 -23.59 -0.19 -9.51
N LEU A 204 -22.33 0.27 -9.46
CA LEU A 204 -21.50 0.26 -8.26
C LEU A 204 -22.14 0.96 -7.06
N GLU A 205 -23.00 1.98 -7.29
CA GLU A 205 -23.76 2.66 -6.24
C GLU A 205 -24.67 1.73 -5.44
N ASN A 206 -25.15 0.68 -6.07
CA ASN A 206 -26.08 -0.31 -5.51
C ASN A 206 -25.36 -1.56 -4.98
N LEU A 207 -24.10 -1.74 -5.34
CA LEU A 207 -23.31 -2.91 -4.96
C LEU A 207 -22.44 -2.63 -3.73
N GLU A 208 -22.20 -3.66 -2.93
CA GLU A 208 -21.24 -3.58 -1.81
C GLU A 208 -19.82 -3.20 -2.26
N LEU A 209 -19.46 -3.54 -3.51
CA LEU A 209 -18.16 -3.22 -4.09
C LEU A 209 -17.94 -1.71 -4.23
N GLY A 210 -18.99 -0.96 -4.57
CA GLY A 210 -18.96 0.49 -4.70
C GLY A 210 -19.04 1.24 -3.36
N GLN A 211 -19.26 0.53 -2.27
CA GLN A 211 -19.33 1.12 -0.94
C GLN A 211 -17.99 0.96 -0.21
N GLN A 212 -17.60 1.99 0.52
CA GLN A 212 -16.42 1.93 1.36
C GLN A 212 -16.63 0.89 2.47
N LYS A 213 -15.96 -0.27 2.37
CA LYS A 213 -15.90 -1.21 3.50
C LYS A 213 -15.06 -0.59 4.62
N VAL A 214 -15.71 0.04 5.57
CA VAL A 214 -15.07 0.46 6.82
C VAL A 214 -14.74 -0.81 7.61
N ARG A 215 -13.64 -1.48 7.27
CA ARG A 215 -13.06 -2.47 8.17
C ARG A 215 -12.56 -1.72 9.40
N SER A 216 -13.27 -1.87 10.50
CA SER A 216 -12.77 -1.40 11.78
C SER A 216 -11.53 -2.21 12.13
N ASP A 217 -10.34 -1.61 11.96
CA ASP A 217 -9.05 -2.22 12.34
C ASP A 217 -9.08 -2.69 13.80
N VAL A 218 -9.86 -2.02 14.66
CA VAL A 218 -10.06 -2.36 16.07
C VAL A 218 -10.66 -3.75 16.22
N HIS A 219 -11.66 -4.13 15.43
CA HIS A 219 -12.25 -5.48 15.50
C HIS A 219 -11.26 -6.54 15.01
N THR A 220 -10.52 -6.26 13.95
CA THR A 220 -9.53 -7.19 13.42
C THR A 220 -8.36 -7.37 14.39
N ILE A 221 -7.85 -6.28 14.97
CA ILE A 221 -6.81 -6.33 16.01
C ILE A 221 -7.32 -7.10 17.24
N GLY A 222 -8.55 -6.83 17.68
CA GLY A 222 -9.18 -7.55 18.79
C GLY A 222 -9.27 -9.05 18.52
N TYR A 223 -9.63 -9.45 17.30
CA TYR A 223 -9.74 -10.86 16.93
C TYR A 223 -8.38 -11.57 16.91
N VAL A 224 -7.37 -10.94 16.34
CA VAL A 224 -5.98 -11.46 16.32
C VAL A 224 -5.44 -11.57 17.73
N PHE A 225 -5.66 -10.55 18.58
CA PHE A 225 -5.25 -10.56 19.98
C PHE A 225 -5.91 -11.70 20.76
N LEU A 226 -7.21 -11.90 20.57
CA LEU A 226 -7.99 -12.95 21.22
C LEU A 226 -7.50 -14.35 20.82
N TRP A 227 -7.15 -14.53 19.53
CA TRP A 227 -6.58 -15.77 19.00
C TRP A 227 -5.22 -16.13 19.61
N PHE A 228 -4.44 -15.10 20.00
CA PHE A 228 -3.15 -15.29 20.65
C PHE A 228 -3.28 -15.48 22.17
N VAL A 229 -4.15 -14.71 22.81
CA VAL A 229 -4.29 -14.69 24.28
C VAL A 229 -5.02 -15.94 24.80
N ILE A 230 -6.03 -16.46 24.10
CA ILE A 230 -6.78 -17.63 24.55
C ILE A 230 -5.87 -18.87 24.71
N PRO A 231 -5.04 -19.29 23.75
CA PRO A 231 -4.13 -20.41 23.91
C PRO A 231 -3.15 -20.21 25.07
N LEU A 232 -2.64 -18.98 25.23
CA LEU A 232 -1.72 -18.64 26.32
C LEU A 232 -2.38 -18.81 27.70
N LEU A 233 -3.61 -18.33 27.85
CA LEU A 233 -4.37 -18.49 29.09
C LEU A 233 -4.71 -19.95 29.38
N LEU A 234 -4.98 -20.76 28.35
CA LEU A 234 -5.19 -22.19 28.49
C LEU A 234 -3.93 -22.90 29.02
N VAL A 235 -2.78 -22.58 28.47
CA VAL A 235 -1.49 -23.15 28.92
C VAL A 235 -1.22 -22.76 30.37
N LEU A 236 -1.38 -21.49 30.72
CA LEU A 236 -1.22 -21.01 32.10
C LEU A 236 -2.21 -21.68 33.05
N GLY A 237 -3.47 -21.83 32.65
CA GLY A 237 -4.50 -22.54 33.44
C GLY A 237 -4.15 -24.00 33.71
N VAL A 238 -3.66 -24.70 32.69
CA VAL A 238 -3.19 -26.09 32.83
C VAL A 238 -2.00 -26.18 33.78
N ASP A 239 -1.04 -25.27 33.65
CA ASP A 239 0.15 -25.25 34.52
C ASP A 239 -0.25 -25.02 36.00
N ILE A 240 -1.12 -24.06 36.26
CA ILE A 240 -1.67 -23.81 37.64
C ILE A 240 -2.39 -25.06 38.17
N LEU A 241 -3.16 -25.75 37.35
CA LEU A 241 -3.85 -26.98 37.79
C LEU A 241 -2.85 -28.11 38.10
N ILE A 242 -1.82 -28.25 37.32
CA ILE A 242 -0.77 -29.26 37.56
C ILE A 242 -0.01 -28.93 38.85
N VAL A 243 0.38 -27.67 39.07
CA VAL A 243 1.05 -27.25 40.32
C VAL A 243 0.17 -27.53 41.54
N ARG A 244 -1.09 -27.10 41.53
CA ARG A 244 -2.06 -27.36 42.61
C ARG A 244 -2.27 -28.85 42.89
N ARG A 245 -2.30 -29.68 41.81
CA ARG A 245 -2.42 -31.15 42.01
C ARG A 245 -1.16 -31.74 42.67
N ARG A 246 0.03 -31.26 42.30
CA ARG A 246 1.30 -31.70 42.92
C ARG A 246 1.36 -31.29 44.40
N GLU A 247 0.98 -30.08 44.75
CA GLU A 247 0.96 -29.59 46.11
C GLU A 247 0.00 -30.45 47.00
N ARG A 248 -1.23 -30.65 46.54
CA ARG A 248 -2.19 -31.52 47.25
C ARG A 248 -1.71 -32.94 47.44
N LYS A 249 -0.96 -33.47 46.47
CA LYS A 249 -0.37 -34.82 46.56
C LYS A 249 0.79 -34.88 47.58
N ASN A 250 1.56 -33.81 47.65
CA ASN A 250 2.65 -33.70 48.61
C ASN A 250 2.12 -33.51 50.05
N GLU A 251 1.08 -32.72 50.25
CA GLU A 251 0.40 -32.58 51.56
C GLU A 251 -0.15 -33.90 52.09
N LYS A 252 -0.84 -34.64 51.22
CA LYS A 252 -1.34 -35.98 51.58
C LYS A 252 -0.24 -36.97 51.94
N ARG A 253 0.93 -36.90 51.28
CA ARG A 253 2.08 -37.72 51.60
C ARG A 253 2.68 -37.35 52.97
N LYS A 254 2.77 -36.07 53.32
CA LYS A 254 3.26 -35.59 54.62
C LYS A 254 2.32 -36.05 55.76
N GLN A 255 1.01 -35.89 55.58
CA GLN A 255 0.02 -36.36 56.59
C GLN A 255 0.07 -37.88 56.79
N GLN A 256 0.35 -38.68 55.74
CA GLN A 256 0.47 -40.13 55.91
C GLN A 256 1.79 -40.57 56.57
N GLN A 257 2.81 -39.74 56.56
CA GLN A 257 4.06 -39.98 57.27
C GLN A 257 3.92 -39.64 58.76
N GLU A 258 3.26 -38.52 59.10
CA GLU A 258 2.98 -38.10 60.49
C GLU A 258 2.07 -39.07 61.28
N VAL A 259 1.20 -39.83 60.56
CA VAL A 259 0.30 -40.84 61.20
C VAL A 259 1.03 -42.18 61.39
N LYS A 260 2.25 -42.37 60.87
CA LYS A 260 3.00 -43.62 61.00
C LYS A 260 4.12 -43.55 62.02
N GLU A 261 4.42 -42.38 62.54
CA GLU A 261 5.24 -42.15 63.70
C GLU A 261 4.36 -42.15 64.98
#